data_51fa191f10cf79cb5966ba295e066c49
#
_entry.id   51fa191f10cf79cb5966ba295e066c49
#
_cell.length_a   1.000
_cell.length_b   1.000
_cell.length_c   1.000
_cell.angle_alpha   90.00
_cell.angle_beta   90.00
_cell.angle_gamma   90.00
#
_symmetry.space_group_name_H-M   'P 1'
#
loop_
_entity.id
_entity.type
_entity.pdbx_description
1 polymer ?
#
loop_
_entity_poly.entity_id
_entity_poly.type
_entity_poly.pdbx_seq_one_letter_code
_entity_poly.pdbx_strand_id
1 'polypeptide(L)' 'MKEYKIIKQTGTAVKSQQNFEDLINSYAKMNWTVINMFTHRGILKALIEREKKEEDV' A
#
# COMPACT_ATOMS: atom_id res chain seq x y z
N MET A 1 8.76 -14.71 7.91
CA MET A 1 7.88 -14.84 6.74
C MET A 1 7.34 -13.49 6.35
N LYS A 2 7.34 -13.20 5.06
CA LYS A 2 6.90 -11.90 4.61
C LYS A 2 5.48 -11.95 4.10
N GLU A 3 4.80 -10.86 4.28
CA GLU A 3 3.41 -10.72 3.90
C GLU A 3 3.33 -9.59 2.87
N TYR A 4 2.54 -9.79 1.83
CA TYR A 4 2.42 -8.83 0.73
C TYR A 4 0.99 -8.39 0.56
N LYS A 5 0.84 -7.16 0.12
CA LYS A 5 -0.48 -6.61 -0.12
C LYS A 5 -0.42 -5.61 -1.28
N ILE A 6 -1.49 -5.58 -2.06
CA ILE A 6 -1.61 -4.59 -3.14
C ILE A 6 -2.67 -3.60 -2.74
N ILE A 7 -2.29 -2.33 -2.70
CA ILE A 7 -3.23 -1.25 -2.41
C ILE A 7 -3.42 -0.45 -3.68
N LYS A 8 -4.58 0.18 -3.79
CA LYS A 8 -4.89 0.94 -4.99
C LYS A 8 -5.36 2.34 -4.61
N GLN A 9 -5.17 3.24 -5.57
CA GLN A 9 -5.61 4.61 -5.42
C GLN A 9 -7.13 4.68 -5.50
N THR A 10 -7.74 5.39 -4.56
CA THR A 10 -9.18 5.57 -4.55
C THR A 10 -9.49 7.05 -4.36
N GLY A 11 -10.74 7.43 -4.68
CA GLY A 11 -11.16 8.80 -4.48
C GLY A 11 -11.42 9.50 -5.79
N THR A 12 -11.78 10.77 -5.70
CA THR A 12 -12.03 11.58 -6.87
C THR A 12 -10.72 12.00 -7.52
N ALA A 13 -10.80 12.42 -8.77
CA ALA A 13 -9.60 12.80 -9.51
C ALA A 13 -8.82 13.92 -8.83
N VAL A 14 -9.51 14.80 -8.13
CA VAL A 14 -8.87 15.96 -7.52
C VAL A 14 -8.07 15.57 -6.29
N LYS A 15 -8.58 14.64 -5.50
CA LYS A 15 -7.94 14.30 -4.23
C LYS A 15 -7.34 12.91 -4.20
N SER A 16 -7.37 12.21 -5.33
CA SER A 16 -6.96 10.81 -5.31
C SER A 16 -5.48 10.64 -4.96
N GLN A 17 -4.64 11.55 -5.44
CA GLN A 17 -3.21 11.43 -5.18
C GLN A 17 -2.91 11.60 -3.70
N GLN A 18 -3.52 12.60 -3.07
CA GLN A 18 -3.31 12.81 -1.66
C GLN A 18 -3.88 11.66 -0.83
N ASN A 19 -5.03 11.15 -1.25
CA ASN A 19 -5.61 10.00 -0.54
C ASN A 19 -4.71 8.79 -0.62
N PHE A 20 -4.06 8.59 -1.77
CA PHE A 20 -3.16 7.46 -1.92
C PHE A 20 -1.92 7.63 -1.06
N GLU A 21 -1.39 8.85 -1.00
CA GLU A 21 -0.27 9.15 -0.14
C GLU A 21 -0.61 8.88 1.32
N ASP A 22 -1.78 9.33 1.74
CA ASP A 22 -2.21 9.11 3.11
C ASP A 22 -2.36 7.63 3.39
N LEU A 23 -2.85 6.89 2.43
CA LEU A 23 -2.99 5.44 2.58
C LEU A 23 -1.63 4.77 2.74
N ILE A 24 -0.68 5.16 1.90
CA ILE A 24 0.66 4.61 1.99
C ILE A 24 1.29 4.94 3.33
N ASN A 25 1.12 6.17 3.78
CA ASN A 25 1.68 6.58 5.06
C ASN A 25 1.05 5.82 6.21
N SER A 26 -0.24 5.54 6.13
CA SER A 26 -0.92 4.75 7.13
C SER A 26 -0.32 3.35 7.23
N TYR A 27 -0.06 2.74 6.08
CA TYR A 27 0.54 1.42 6.08
C TYR A 27 1.97 1.47 6.56
N ALA A 28 2.71 2.54 6.22
CA ALA A 28 4.08 2.67 6.67
C ALA A 28 4.15 2.71 8.19
N LYS A 29 3.17 3.31 8.83
CA LYS A 29 3.13 3.34 10.29
C LYS A 29 2.92 1.95 10.88
N MET A 30 2.42 1.03 10.08
CA MET A 30 2.23 -0.35 10.51
C MET A 30 3.34 -1.25 10.00
N ASN A 31 4.48 -0.64 9.68
CA ASN A 31 5.69 -1.36 9.26
C ASN A 31 5.61 -1.96 7.86
N TRP A 32 4.71 -1.44 7.04
CA TRP A 32 4.67 -1.84 5.64
C TRP A 32 5.67 -1.02 4.84
N THR A 33 6.29 -1.65 3.86
CA THR A 33 7.24 -1.01 2.98
C THR A 33 6.75 -1.12 1.54
N VAL A 34 6.80 0.00 0.83
CA VAL A 34 6.40 -0.01 -0.58
C VAL A 34 7.54 -0.58 -1.39
N ILE A 35 7.25 -1.64 -2.14
CA ILE A 35 8.24 -2.30 -2.97
C ILE A 35 8.17 -1.78 -4.39
N ASN A 36 6.97 -1.56 -4.89
CA ASN A 36 6.78 -1.21 -6.29
C ASN A 36 5.49 -0.43 -6.44
N MET A 37 5.46 0.44 -7.44
CA MET A 37 4.25 1.17 -7.79
C MET A 37 4.02 1.00 -9.28
N PHE A 38 2.77 0.77 -9.65
CA PHE A 38 2.46 0.55 -11.05
C PHE A 38 1.03 1.00 -11.34
N THR A 39 0.75 1.21 -12.61
CA THR A 39 -0.58 1.62 -13.05
C THR A 39 -1.21 0.48 -13.82
N HIS A 40 -2.44 0.15 -13.48
CA HIS A 40 -3.18 -0.89 -14.17
C HIS A 40 -4.56 -0.35 -14.49
N ARG A 41 -4.86 -0.28 -15.79
CA ARG A 41 -6.16 0.22 -16.26
C ARG A 41 -6.45 1.61 -15.73
N GLY A 42 -5.44 2.46 -15.70
CA GLY A 42 -5.61 3.82 -15.24
C GLY A 42 -5.68 4.00 -13.74
N ILE A 43 -5.51 2.92 -12.99
CA ILE A 43 -5.55 3.00 -11.54
C ILE A 43 -4.15 2.76 -11.01
N LEU A 44 -3.70 3.69 -10.18
CA LEU A 44 -2.38 3.58 -9.55
C LEU A 44 -2.46 2.60 -8.41
N LYS A 45 -1.53 1.65 -8.40
CA LYS A 45 -1.47 0.62 -7.37
C LYS A 45 -0.06 0.55 -6.82
N ALA A 46 0.05 0.03 -5.62
CA ALA A 46 1.34 -0.17 -4.98
C ALA A 46 1.39 -1.54 -4.34
N LEU A 47 2.52 -2.19 -4.52
CA LEU A 47 2.80 -3.46 -3.85
C LEU A 47 3.60 -3.16 -2.61
N ILE A 48 3.09 -3.57 -1.47
CA ILE A 48 3.75 -3.33 -0.20
C ILE A 48 4.02 -4.65 0.49
N GLU A 49 5.01 -4.65 1.36
CA GLU A 49 5.36 -5.85 2.10
C GLU A 49 5.68 -5.51 3.53
N ARG A 50 5.58 -6.48 4.40
CA ARG A 50 6.04 -6.34 5.77
C ARG A 50 6.43 -7.70 6.28
N GLU A 51 7.26 -7.69 7.34
CA GLU A 51 7.63 -8.93 7.98
C GLU A 51 6.47 -9.38 8.84
N LYS A 52 5.95 -10.53 8.54
CA LYS A 52 4.86 -11.07 9.33
C LYS A 52 5.43 -11.72 10.56
N LYS A 53 5.00 -11.23 11.71
CA LYS A 53 5.46 -11.80 12.94
C LYS A 53 4.82 -13.15 13.10
N GLU A 54 5.66 -14.15 13.30
CA GLU A 54 5.14 -15.46 13.50
C GLU A 54 4.62 -15.54 14.89
N GLU A 55 3.35 -15.71 14.99
CA GLU A 55 2.74 -15.86 16.28
C GLU A 55 2.97 -17.25 16.75
N ASP A 56 3.67 -17.36 17.82
CA ASP A 56 3.81 -18.62 18.41
C ASP A 56 2.59 -18.96 19.16
N VAL A 57 1.82 -19.74 18.62
CA VAL A 57 0.60 -20.11 19.28
C VAL A 57 0.67 -21.47 19.87
#